data_596a84cd63aecae20c7ab2a3c14a1f0e
#
_entry.id   596a84cd63aecae20c7ab2a3c14a1f0e
#
_cell.length_a   1.000
_cell.length_b   1.000
_cell.length_c   1.000
_cell.angle_alpha   90.00
_cell.angle_beta   90.00
_cell.angle_gamma   90.00
#
_symmetry.space_group_name_H-M   'P 1'
#
loop_
_entity.id
_entity.type
_entity.pdbx_description
1 polymer ?
#
loop_
_entity_poly.entity_id
_entity_poly.type
_entity_poly.pdbx_seq_one_letter_code
_entity_poly.pdbx_strand_id
1 'polypeptide(L)'
;MKHILFIFFDQLRYDAIGALGNPYIYTPALDALAVDSVIFDRCYTPSPVCVPARLSLHAGQYPNRTGNCGNVKNAPAYRGKGFYSEFTEGGYNTCCVGKMHYAWDLLGNVGFKKRYTQEPLANDDYSAFLRSSPVTENIFDYNGQRSDMYYVPQVSQLPAEYHPTQWIGDRSLDFLDTTDPEKENIFLFSSIFHPHPPFSPPSPWNKIYRGYEGLGPHIPEDLDMKDIAPLLCTRMSLERFGISELDLKRLRNFYYACVSFGDYQVGRLIAELKRRNMYDDTLIVVSSDHGEMLGDFSTVGKRSMKDGAAHIPLMIKMPGVSPCRREDVCSLVDLAPTLLSYAGIPYDKNEYDGVDLFSERHSEVFSQYGCGKSGVFMLVTDKDKLIYSAQRDRYYYYKDFDEDHDTYEENAPQLAGMKAKLDAYIAADKNIPEEKKKKPVDHPFNTKYKDDPYVYDREMSRVPPEYHLHLTDPAEVKKSDFLE
;
A
#
# COMPACT_ATOMS: atom_id res chain seq x y z
N MET A 1 -26.45 -5.23 16.31
CA MET A 1 -25.92 -5.58 14.97
C MET A 1 -24.41 -5.68 15.02
N LYS A 2 -23.75 -6.32 14.07
CA LYS A 2 -22.27 -6.36 13.97
C LYS A 2 -21.84 -5.63 12.71
N HIS A 3 -21.38 -4.40 12.84
CA HIS A 3 -20.92 -3.61 11.71
C HIS A 3 -19.41 -3.70 11.59
N ILE A 4 -18.89 -3.53 10.38
CA ILE A 4 -17.46 -3.51 10.07
C ILE A 4 -17.17 -2.32 9.17
N LEU A 5 -16.23 -1.48 9.60
CA LEU A 5 -15.57 -0.46 8.79
C LEU A 5 -14.10 -0.85 8.62
N PHE A 6 -13.70 -1.20 7.41
CA PHE A 6 -12.32 -1.49 7.09
C PHE A 6 -11.72 -0.32 6.29
N ILE A 7 -10.83 0.41 6.91
CA ILE A 7 -10.09 1.52 6.32
C ILE A 7 -8.73 0.99 5.88
N PHE A 8 -8.48 1.03 4.57
CA PHE A 8 -7.28 0.44 3.99
C PHE A 8 -6.54 1.45 3.14
N PHE A 9 -5.32 1.77 3.55
CA PHE A 9 -4.47 2.71 2.82
C PHE A 9 -3.62 1.98 1.78
N ASP A 10 -3.25 2.68 0.70
CA ASP A 10 -2.24 2.21 -0.23
C ASP A 10 -0.90 2.84 0.12
N GLN A 11 0.07 2.02 0.49
CA GLN A 11 1.47 2.42 0.72
C GLN A 11 1.69 3.24 2.01
N LEU A 12 0.89 3.01 3.06
CA LEU A 12 1.06 3.67 4.36
C LEU A 12 2.08 2.91 5.22
N ARG A 13 3.14 3.59 5.62
CA ARG A 13 4.14 3.09 6.58
C ARG A 13 3.57 2.98 7.99
N TYR A 14 4.09 2.01 8.77
CA TYR A 14 3.78 1.90 10.19
C TYR A 14 4.08 3.21 10.94
N ASP A 15 5.27 3.78 10.74
CA ASP A 15 5.75 4.97 11.41
C ASP A 15 5.23 6.30 10.81
N ALA A 16 4.21 6.26 9.96
CA ALA A 16 3.56 7.45 9.42
C ALA A 16 2.21 7.75 10.08
N ILE A 17 2.08 7.40 11.37
CA ILE A 17 0.93 7.72 12.23
C ILE A 17 1.46 8.23 13.58
N GLY A 18 0.87 9.30 14.11
CA GLY A 18 1.32 9.92 15.37
C GLY A 18 1.31 8.95 16.54
N ALA A 19 0.20 8.25 16.76
CA ALA A 19 0.05 7.25 17.82
C ALA A 19 1.00 6.04 17.71
N LEU A 20 1.60 5.81 16.53
CA LEU A 20 2.57 4.75 16.29
C LEU A 20 4.03 5.22 16.38
N GLY A 21 4.26 6.43 16.90
CA GLY A 21 5.59 6.91 17.27
C GLY A 21 6.15 8.04 16.41
N ASN A 22 5.38 8.60 15.48
CA ASN A 22 5.82 9.76 14.70
C ASN A 22 5.32 11.07 15.32
N PRO A 23 6.18 11.80 16.04
CA PRO A 23 5.76 13.05 16.70
C PRO A 23 5.56 14.22 15.73
N TYR A 24 5.87 14.05 14.47
CA TYR A 24 5.90 15.11 13.46
C TYR A 24 4.72 15.07 12.49
N ILE A 25 4.00 13.96 12.42
CA ILE A 25 2.87 13.84 11.54
C ILE A 25 1.56 14.27 12.22
N TYR A 26 0.67 14.87 11.48
CA TYR A 26 -0.64 15.28 11.95
C TYR A 26 -1.71 14.28 11.52
N THR A 27 -2.07 13.37 12.42
CA THR A 27 -3.05 12.28 12.19
C THR A 27 -4.05 12.16 13.33
N PRO A 28 -4.76 13.26 13.68
CA PRO A 28 -5.58 13.33 14.89
C PRO A 28 -6.74 12.31 14.92
N ALA A 29 -7.28 11.92 13.77
CA ALA A 29 -8.36 10.95 13.71
C ALA A 29 -7.86 9.52 13.95
N LEU A 30 -6.73 9.15 13.34
CA LEU A 30 -6.05 7.87 13.58
C LEU A 30 -5.52 7.79 15.01
N ASP A 31 -4.96 8.89 15.53
CA ASP A 31 -4.46 8.95 16.90
C ASP A 31 -5.58 8.77 17.94
N ALA A 32 -6.74 9.40 17.70
CA ALA A 32 -7.91 9.21 18.54
C ALA A 32 -8.47 7.78 18.46
N LEU A 33 -8.49 7.18 17.25
CA LEU A 33 -8.93 5.80 17.08
C LEU A 33 -7.97 4.80 17.75
N ALA A 34 -6.67 5.09 17.75
CA ALA A 34 -5.66 4.26 18.40
C ALA A 34 -5.91 4.08 19.90
N VAL A 35 -6.47 5.12 20.56
CA VAL A 35 -6.85 5.05 21.99
C VAL A 35 -7.91 4.00 22.26
N ASP A 36 -8.81 3.77 21.30
CA ASP A 36 -9.91 2.79 21.42
C ASP A 36 -9.58 1.44 20.76
N SER A 37 -8.34 1.23 20.30
CA SER A 37 -7.96 0.08 19.48
C SER A 37 -6.97 -0.86 20.17
N VAL A 38 -7.01 -2.13 19.77
CA VAL A 38 -5.86 -3.02 19.89
C VAL A 38 -4.88 -2.68 18.78
N ILE A 39 -3.66 -2.30 19.15
CA ILE A 39 -2.57 -1.95 18.24
C ILE A 39 -1.63 -3.14 18.14
N PHE A 40 -1.37 -3.60 16.91
CA PHE A 40 -0.41 -4.66 16.65
C PHE A 40 0.92 -4.04 16.20
N ASP A 41 1.91 -4.09 17.07
CA ASP A 41 3.20 -3.42 16.87
C ASP A 41 4.08 -4.11 15.82
N ARG A 42 3.74 -5.34 15.42
CA ARG A 42 4.54 -6.16 14.48
C ARG A 42 3.67 -6.79 13.40
N CYS A 43 2.93 -5.94 12.67
CA CYS A 43 2.17 -6.39 11.52
C CYS A 43 3.00 -6.27 10.23
N TYR A 44 3.20 -7.38 9.53
CA TYR A 44 3.97 -7.42 8.29
C TYR A 44 3.11 -7.76 7.08
N THR A 45 3.34 -7.03 5.99
CA THR A 45 2.67 -7.35 4.72
C THR A 45 3.12 -8.72 4.20
N PRO A 46 2.21 -9.54 3.67
CA PRO A 46 2.58 -10.79 2.99
C PRO A 46 3.38 -10.57 1.70
N SER A 47 3.34 -9.35 1.17
CA SER A 47 4.16 -8.92 0.02
C SER A 47 4.30 -7.41 0.00
N PRO A 48 5.52 -6.85 -0.11
CA PRO A 48 5.72 -5.40 -0.14
C PRO A 48 5.40 -4.80 -1.52
N VAL A 49 4.25 -5.17 -2.11
CA VAL A 49 3.71 -4.62 -3.36
C VAL A 49 2.20 -4.88 -3.49
N CYS A 50 1.47 -3.96 -4.10
CA CYS A 50 0.00 -3.88 -4.03
C CYS A 50 -0.75 -5.16 -4.42
N VAL A 51 -0.54 -5.68 -5.66
CA VAL A 51 -1.37 -6.79 -6.19
C VAL A 51 -1.28 -8.04 -5.32
N PRO A 52 -0.10 -8.60 -5.02
CA PRO A 52 -0.01 -9.78 -4.17
C PRO A 52 -0.44 -9.51 -2.71
N ALA A 53 -0.13 -8.34 -2.14
CA ALA A 53 -0.57 -8.03 -0.77
C ALA A 53 -2.10 -8.00 -0.66
N ARG A 54 -2.77 -7.32 -1.60
CA ARG A 54 -4.24 -7.22 -1.65
C ARG A 54 -4.89 -8.55 -1.96
N LEU A 55 -4.29 -9.37 -2.82
CA LEU A 55 -4.76 -10.72 -3.08
C LEU A 55 -4.60 -11.61 -1.85
N SER A 56 -3.48 -11.51 -1.15
CA SER A 56 -3.24 -12.26 0.09
C SER A 56 -4.25 -11.88 1.19
N LEU A 57 -4.57 -10.60 1.33
CA LEU A 57 -5.67 -10.13 2.20
C LEU A 57 -7.01 -10.76 1.79
N HIS A 58 -7.36 -10.70 0.50
CA HIS A 58 -8.61 -11.24 -0.04
C HIS A 58 -8.76 -12.75 0.18
N ALA A 59 -7.66 -13.48 -0.03
CA ALA A 59 -7.63 -14.94 0.07
C ALA A 59 -7.38 -15.45 1.50
N GLY A 60 -6.84 -14.61 2.40
CA GLY A 60 -6.27 -15.04 3.67
C GLY A 60 -5.10 -16.00 3.52
N GLN A 61 -4.35 -15.90 2.41
CA GLN A 61 -3.28 -16.83 2.01
C GLN A 61 -2.02 -16.06 1.60
N TYR A 62 -0.85 -16.65 1.88
CA TYR A 62 0.42 -16.07 1.43
C TYR A 62 0.61 -16.15 -0.10
N PRO A 63 1.51 -15.32 -0.68
CA PRO A 63 1.78 -15.29 -2.12
C PRO A 63 2.22 -16.64 -2.71
N ASN A 64 2.95 -17.46 -1.96
CA ASN A 64 3.38 -18.79 -2.40
C ASN A 64 2.18 -19.72 -2.67
N ARG A 65 1.05 -19.49 -2.01
CA ARG A 65 -0.19 -20.27 -2.16
C ARG A 65 -1.15 -19.64 -3.15
N THR A 66 -1.26 -18.29 -3.16
CA THR A 66 -2.15 -17.59 -4.11
C THR A 66 -1.66 -17.64 -5.56
N GLY A 67 -0.37 -17.91 -5.77
CA GLY A 67 0.24 -17.94 -7.11
C GLY A 67 0.47 -16.56 -7.71
N ASN A 68 0.52 -15.51 -6.88
CA ASN A 68 0.84 -14.14 -7.32
C ASN A 68 1.86 -13.49 -6.38
N CYS A 69 3.05 -13.22 -6.89
CA CYS A 69 4.19 -12.67 -6.15
C CYS A 69 4.66 -11.30 -6.64
N GLY A 70 3.90 -10.63 -7.51
CA GLY A 70 4.27 -9.31 -8.06
C GLY A 70 3.14 -8.63 -8.82
N ASN A 71 3.35 -7.36 -9.19
CA ASN A 71 2.39 -6.62 -10.03
C ASN A 71 2.50 -7.07 -11.50
N VAL A 72 2.01 -8.27 -11.80
CA VAL A 72 2.08 -8.89 -13.13
C VAL A 72 0.79 -8.57 -13.89
N LYS A 73 0.90 -7.97 -15.08
CA LYS A 73 -0.26 -7.53 -15.88
C LYS A 73 -1.22 -8.66 -16.28
N ASN A 74 -0.73 -9.89 -16.39
CA ASN A 74 -1.49 -11.06 -16.80
C ASN A 74 -1.40 -12.16 -15.74
N ALA A 75 -1.42 -11.80 -14.45
CA ALA A 75 -1.50 -12.78 -13.39
C ALA A 75 -2.75 -13.67 -13.61
N PRO A 76 -2.62 -14.97 -13.37
CA PRO A 76 -3.79 -15.85 -13.44
C PRO A 76 -4.87 -15.36 -12.48
N ALA A 77 -6.12 -15.47 -12.90
CA ALA A 77 -7.24 -15.17 -12.02
C ALA A 77 -7.18 -16.07 -10.78
N TYR A 78 -7.33 -15.47 -9.62
CA TYR A 78 -7.50 -16.24 -8.39
C TYR A 78 -8.83 -17.00 -8.47
N ARG A 79 -8.77 -18.31 -8.27
CA ARG A 79 -9.93 -19.19 -8.41
C ARG A 79 -10.56 -19.56 -7.06
N GLY A 80 -9.94 -19.18 -5.96
CA GLY A 80 -10.47 -19.38 -4.62
C GLY A 80 -11.61 -18.41 -4.31
N LYS A 81 -12.34 -18.71 -3.25
CA LYS A 81 -13.34 -17.81 -2.68
C LYS A 81 -12.63 -16.81 -1.77
N GLY A 82 -12.81 -15.52 -2.03
CA GLY A 82 -12.30 -14.50 -1.13
C GLY A 82 -13.28 -14.19 0.00
N PHE A 83 -12.77 -13.77 1.15
CA PHE A 83 -13.58 -13.55 2.35
C PHE A 83 -14.66 -12.48 2.17
N TYR A 84 -14.54 -11.55 1.25
CA TYR A 84 -15.59 -10.56 0.96
C TYR A 84 -16.89 -11.22 0.50
N SER A 85 -16.78 -12.29 -0.32
CA SER A 85 -17.93 -13.07 -0.75
C SER A 85 -18.62 -13.77 0.42
N GLU A 86 -17.84 -14.22 1.40
CA GLU A 86 -18.39 -14.85 2.61
C GLU A 86 -19.25 -13.90 3.43
N PHE A 87 -18.86 -12.63 3.54
CA PHE A 87 -19.68 -11.60 4.16
C PHE A 87 -20.96 -11.34 3.40
N THR A 88 -20.89 -11.26 2.07
CA THR A 88 -22.05 -11.05 1.22
C THR A 88 -23.05 -12.20 1.34
N GLU A 89 -22.58 -13.45 1.31
CA GLU A 89 -23.38 -14.66 1.49
C GLU A 89 -23.89 -14.80 2.94
N GLY A 90 -23.11 -14.34 3.91
CA GLY A 90 -23.48 -14.24 5.34
C GLY A 90 -24.52 -13.16 5.63
N GLY A 91 -25.06 -12.50 4.61
CA GLY A 91 -26.18 -11.56 4.74
C GLY A 91 -25.78 -10.11 5.03
N TYR A 92 -24.49 -9.78 5.06
CA TYR A 92 -24.04 -8.40 5.21
C TYR A 92 -24.43 -7.55 4.00
N ASN A 93 -24.73 -6.28 4.24
CA ASN A 93 -24.73 -5.26 3.20
C ASN A 93 -23.29 -4.80 3.00
N THR A 94 -22.67 -5.26 1.89
CA THR A 94 -21.24 -5.10 1.65
C THR A 94 -20.98 -4.06 0.57
N CYS A 95 -20.05 -3.13 0.85
CA CYS A 95 -19.61 -2.14 -0.11
C CYS A 95 -18.08 -1.99 -0.08
N CYS A 96 -17.49 -1.87 -1.27
CA CYS A 96 -16.11 -1.43 -1.42
C CYS A 96 -16.06 -0.08 -2.14
N VAL A 97 -15.27 0.84 -1.63
CA VAL A 97 -15.00 2.14 -2.24
C VAL A 97 -13.50 2.28 -2.46
N GLY A 98 -13.10 2.60 -3.67
CA GLY A 98 -11.70 2.88 -4.02
C GLY A 98 -10.98 1.68 -4.65
N LYS A 99 -9.66 1.64 -4.46
CA LYS A 99 -8.74 0.74 -5.14
C LYS A 99 -8.78 -0.68 -4.56
N MET A 100 -8.96 -1.67 -5.43
CA MET A 100 -8.77 -3.09 -5.10
C MET A 100 -7.56 -3.71 -5.83
N HIS A 101 -7.29 -3.27 -7.05
CA HIS A 101 -6.10 -3.58 -7.85
C HIS A 101 -5.91 -5.08 -8.12
N TYR A 102 -6.99 -5.81 -8.37
CA TYR A 102 -6.87 -7.20 -8.80
C TYR A 102 -6.60 -7.28 -10.29
N ALA A 103 -5.45 -7.86 -10.66
CA ALA A 103 -4.95 -7.87 -12.04
C ALA A 103 -5.89 -8.58 -13.04
N TRP A 104 -6.75 -9.48 -12.57
CA TRP A 104 -7.70 -10.23 -13.39
C TRP A 104 -9.08 -9.56 -13.52
N ASP A 105 -9.44 -8.69 -12.59
CA ASP A 105 -10.74 -8.01 -12.59
C ASP A 105 -10.63 -6.67 -11.86
N LEU A 106 -10.27 -5.64 -12.59
CA LEU A 106 -10.08 -4.30 -12.03
C LEU A 106 -11.39 -3.58 -11.72
N LEU A 107 -12.49 -3.92 -12.37
CA LEU A 107 -13.76 -3.20 -12.25
C LEU A 107 -14.90 -4.03 -11.65
N GLY A 108 -14.74 -5.33 -11.52
CA GLY A 108 -15.77 -6.21 -10.97
C GLY A 108 -15.98 -6.03 -9.46
N ASN A 109 -17.09 -6.53 -8.97
CA ASN A 109 -17.48 -6.39 -7.57
C ASN A 109 -16.65 -7.23 -6.59
N VAL A 110 -15.93 -8.23 -7.07
CA VAL A 110 -14.99 -9.08 -6.31
C VAL A 110 -15.57 -9.59 -4.98
N GLY A 111 -16.85 -9.98 -4.99
CA GLY A 111 -17.56 -10.49 -3.81
C GLY A 111 -18.40 -9.46 -3.03
N PHE A 112 -18.23 -8.16 -3.26
CA PHE A 112 -19.09 -7.14 -2.66
C PHE A 112 -20.43 -7.01 -3.40
N LYS A 113 -21.50 -6.65 -2.68
CA LYS A 113 -22.79 -6.28 -3.30
C LYS A 113 -22.69 -5.01 -4.12
N LYS A 114 -21.91 -4.02 -3.62
CA LYS A 114 -21.72 -2.72 -4.26
C LYS A 114 -20.24 -2.37 -4.28
N ARG A 115 -19.80 -1.74 -5.36
CA ARG A 115 -18.46 -1.23 -5.49
C ARG A 115 -18.47 0.11 -6.18
N TYR A 116 -17.66 1.06 -5.68
CA TYR A 116 -17.30 2.30 -6.34
C TYR A 116 -15.81 2.25 -6.67
N THR A 117 -15.50 2.18 -7.95
CA THR A 117 -14.14 1.91 -8.44
C THR A 117 -13.30 3.18 -8.56
N GLN A 118 -12.07 3.12 -8.04
CA GLN A 118 -11.00 4.07 -8.32
C GLN A 118 -9.74 3.25 -8.63
N GLU A 119 -9.55 2.95 -9.91
CA GLU A 119 -8.46 2.13 -10.43
C GLU A 119 -7.66 2.96 -11.46
N PRO A 120 -6.44 2.56 -11.83
CA PRO A 120 -5.66 3.29 -12.82
C PRO A 120 -6.20 3.09 -14.26
N LEU A 121 -7.51 3.26 -14.44
CA LEU A 121 -8.22 3.06 -15.68
C LEU A 121 -9.07 4.29 -16.03
N ALA A 122 -9.20 4.56 -17.33
CA ALA A 122 -9.99 5.70 -17.80
C ALA A 122 -11.52 5.49 -17.75
N ASN A 123 -11.98 4.29 -17.38
CA ASN A 123 -13.40 3.91 -17.39
C ASN A 123 -13.92 3.43 -16.02
N ASP A 124 -13.20 3.74 -14.94
CA ASP A 124 -13.68 3.52 -13.57
C ASP A 124 -14.69 4.60 -13.14
N ASP A 125 -15.35 4.39 -11.98
CA ASP A 125 -16.38 5.32 -11.48
C ASP A 125 -15.79 6.69 -11.13
N TYR A 126 -14.56 6.72 -10.58
CA TYR A 126 -13.89 7.97 -10.28
C TYR A 126 -13.58 8.78 -11.54
N SER A 127 -13.09 8.14 -12.58
CA SER A 127 -12.86 8.81 -13.88
C SER A 127 -14.16 9.29 -14.51
N ALA A 128 -15.27 8.56 -14.34
CA ALA A 128 -16.60 9.00 -14.76
C ALA A 128 -17.06 10.25 -13.98
N PHE A 129 -16.85 10.26 -12.66
CA PHE A 129 -17.13 11.42 -11.80
C PHE A 129 -16.33 12.64 -12.27
N LEU A 130 -15.03 12.51 -12.51
CA LEU A 130 -14.20 13.60 -12.99
C LEU A 130 -14.71 14.14 -14.34
N ARG A 131 -15.02 13.28 -15.31
CA ARG A 131 -15.56 13.72 -16.61
C ARG A 131 -16.88 14.50 -16.51
N SER A 132 -17.66 14.28 -15.46
CA SER A 132 -18.90 15.03 -15.21
C SER A 132 -18.68 16.31 -14.39
N SER A 133 -17.46 16.57 -13.93
CA SER A 133 -17.12 17.71 -13.09
C SER A 133 -16.66 18.90 -13.93
N PRO A 134 -16.78 20.13 -13.44
CA PRO A 134 -16.37 21.33 -14.17
C PRO A 134 -14.84 21.50 -14.29
N VAL A 135 -14.04 20.64 -13.63
CA VAL A 135 -12.58 20.79 -13.57
C VAL A 135 -11.83 20.00 -14.63
N THR A 136 -12.51 19.21 -15.48
CA THR A 136 -11.83 18.21 -16.32
C THR A 136 -11.52 18.63 -17.74
N GLU A 137 -11.97 19.78 -18.20
CA GLU A 137 -11.73 20.18 -19.60
C GLU A 137 -10.24 20.33 -19.96
N ASN A 138 -9.33 20.44 -18.95
CA ASN A 138 -7.91 20.70 -19.20
C ASN A 138 -6.98 20.04 -18.17
N ILE A 139 -7.41 19.00 -17.44
CA ILE A 139 -6.54 18.35 -16.43
C ILE A 139 -6.11 16.98 -16.94
N PHE A 140 -4.85 16.90 -17.32
CA PHE A 140 -4.14 15.66 -17.61
C PHE A 140 -3.29 15.29 -16.38
N ASP A 141 -3.06 14.00 -16.18
CA ASP A 141 -2.28 13.52 -15.01
C ASP A 141 -2.78 14.06 -13.67
N TYR A 142 -4.08 14.08 -13.46
CA TYR A 142 -4.70 14.65 -12.26
C TYR A 142 -4.12 14.11 -10.93
N ASN A 143 -3.57 12.90 -10.93
CA ASN A 143 -2.83 12.31 -9.81
C ASN A 143 -1.33 12.67 -9.81
N GLY A 144 -0.90 13.65 -10.61
CA GLY A 144 0.50 13.99 -10.83
C GLY A 144 1.18 13.15 -11.89
N GLN A 145 2.27 13.66 -12.46
CA GLN A 145 3.04 12.98 -13.49
C GLN A 145 3.68 11.70 -12.94
N ARG A 146 3.54 10.61 -13.68
CA ARG A 146 3.98 9.27 -13.27
C ARG A 146 5.26 8.79 -13.94
N SER A 147 5.80 9.53 -14.90
CA SER A 147 7.04 9.16 -15.59
C SER A 147 8.27 9.28 -14.67
N ASP A 148 9.28 9.98 -15.10
CA ASP A 148 10.51 10.21 -14.32
C ASP A 148 10.27 11.08 -13.06
N MET A 149 9.11 11.74 -12.97
CA MET A 149 8.70 12.57 -11.83
C MET A 149 7.87 11.81 -10.78
N TYR A 150 7.81 10.49 -10.84
CA TYR A 150 6.94 9.69 -9.96
C TYR A 150 7.19 9.92 -8.46
N TYR A 151 8.44 10.14 -8.07
CA TYR A 151 8.85 10.47 -6.71
C TYR A 151 9.24 11.93 -6.50
N VAL A 152 9.02 12.78 -7.48
CA VAL A 152 9.20 14.22 -7.32
C VAL A 152 7.96 14.80 -6.64
N PRO A 153 8.10 15.60 -5.58
CA PRO A 153 6.97 16.23 -4.89
C PRO A 153 6.15 17.09 -5.83
N GLN A 154 4.85 16.86 -5.87
CA GLN A 154 3.93 17.56 -6.77
C GLN A 154 2.71 18.05 -6.00
N VAL A 155 2.17 19.19 -6.36
CA VAL A 155 0.85 19.63 -5.87
C VAL A 155 -0.20 19.08 -6.82
N SER A 156 -1.28 18.51 -6.29
CA SER A 156 -2.40 18.07 -7.14
C SER A 156 -2.95 19.24 -7.95
N GLN A 157 -3.21 19.00 -9.22
CA GLN A 157 -3.91 19.95 -10.09
C GLN A 157 -5.40 20.04 -9.75
N LEU A 158 -5.94 18.99 -9.12
CA LEU A 158 -7.33 18.97 -8.68
C LEU A 158 -7.50 19.74 -7.36
N PRO A 159 -8.56 20.56 -7.23
CA PRO A 159 -9.05 20.99 -5.93
C PRO A 159 -9.36 19.81 -5.00
N ALA A 160 -9.29 20.04 -3.69
CA ALA A 160 -9.44 18.94 -2.71
C ALA A 160 -10.77 18.19 -2.85
N GLU A 161 -11.86 18.86 -3.17
CA GLU A 161 -13.20 18.29 -3.34
C GLU A 161 -13.33 17.32 -4.53
N TYR A 162 -12.42 17.41 -5.52
CA TYR A 162 -12.38 16.50 -6.68
C TYR A 162 -11.27 15.45 -6.57
N HIS A 163 -10.44 15.55 -5.54
CA HIS A 163 -9.30 14.66 -5.36
C HIS A 163 -9.76 13.22 -5.03
N PRO A 164 -9.08 12.16 -5.52
CA PRO A 164 -9.51 10.77 -5.29
C PRO A 164 -9.66 10.40 -3.81
N THR A 165 -8.78 10.92 -2.94
CA THR A 165 -8.88 10.70 -1.48
C THR A 165 -10.19 11.25 -0.90
N GLN A 166 -10.60 12.46 -1.33
CA GLN A 166 -11.88 13.05 -0.93
C GLN A 166 -13.06 12.25 -1.49
N TRP A 167 -13.01 11.91 -2.78
CA TRP A 167 -14.07 11.16 -3.44
C TRP A 167 -14.32 9.79 -2.77
N ILE A 168 -13.25 9.10 -2.35
CA ILE A 168 -13.37 7.83 -1.60
C ILE A 168 -14.11 8.07 -0.27
N GLY A 169 -13.75 9.12 0.46
CA GLY A 169 -14.46 9.51 1.69
C GLY A 169 -15.94 9.80 1.43
N ASP A 170 -16.25 10.59 0.39
CA ASP A 170 -17.62 10.96 0.02
C ASP A 170 -18.46 9.73 -0.37
N ARG A 171 -17.93 8.84 -1.23
CA ARG A 171 -18.64 7.61 -1.63
C ARG A 171 -18.84 6.65 -0.45
N SER A 172 -17.90 6.62 0.49
CA SER A 172 -18.04 5.84 1.71
C SER A 172 -19.16 6.37 2.61
N LEU A 173 -19.27 7.68 2.76
CA LEU A 173 -20.37 8.34 3.47
C LEU A 173 -21.71 8.14 2.75
N ASP A 174 -21.76 8.30 1.44
CA ASP A 174 -22.98 8.05 0.66
C ASP A 174 -23.50 6.61 0.85
N PHE A 175 -22.60 5.63 0.93
CA PHE A 175 -23.02 4.26 1.22
C PHE A 175 -23.64 4.17 2.61
N LEU A 176 -22.99 4.73 3.63
CA LEU A 176 -23.55 4.73 5.00
C LEU A 176 -24.92 5.40 5.05
N ASP A 177 -25.13 6.50 4.33
CA ASP A 177 -26.41 7.21 4.28
C ASP A 177 -27.54 6.37 3.67
N THR A 178 -27.22 5.40 2.82
CA THR A 178 -28.21 4.50 2.22
C THR A 178 -28.55 3.28 3.08
N THR A 179 -27.88 3.10 4.23
CA THR A 179 -28.01 1.91 5.09
C THR A 179 -28.91 2.14 6.29
N ASP A 180 -29.56 1.08 6.78
CA ASP A 180 -30.30 1.09 8.03
C ASP A 180 -29.57 0.19 9.06
N PRO A 181 -28.82 0.80 10.00
CA PRO A 181 -27.98 0.04 10.93
C PRO A 181 -28.78 -0.78 11.95
N GLU A 182 -30.10 -0.53 12.10
CA GLU A 182 -30.97 -1.32 12.98
C GLU A 182 -31.50 -2.59 12.30
N LYS A 183 -31.47 -2.64 10.95
CA LYS A 183 -32.02 -3.73 10.16
C LYS A 183 -30.99 -4.61 9.47
N GLU A 184 -29.78 -4.12 9.27
CA GLU A 184 -28.78 -4.83 8.50
C GLU A 184 -27.37 -4.73 9.10
N ASN A 185 -26.59 -5.79 8.99
CA ASN A 185 -25.16 -5.76 9.25
C ASN A 185 -24.46 -5.13 8.05
N ILE A 186 -23.53 -4.22 8.30
CA ILE A 186 -22.83 -3.46 7.26
C ILE A 186 -21.35 -3.88 7.25
N PHE A 187 -20.80 -4.10 6.06
CA PHE A 187 -19.38 -4.20 5.85
C PHE A 187 -18.93 -3.18 4.78
N LEU A 188 -18.32 -2.10 5.22
CA LEU A 188 -17.74 -1.07 4.36
C LEU A 188 -16.22 -1.22 4.32
N PHE A 189 -15.70 -1.45 3.11
CA PHE A 189 -14.27 -1.44 2.81
C PHE A 189 -13.92 -0.12 2.10
N SER A 190 -13.30 0.81 2.83
CA SER A 190 -12.86 2.12 2.31
C SER A 190 -11.38 2.08 1.99
N SER A 191 -11.03 1.93 0.71
CA SER A 191 -9.65 1.79 0.23
C SER A 191 -9.09 3.11 -0.27
N ILE A 192 -8.41 3.82 0.62
CA ILE A 192 -7.84 5.14 0.37
C ILE A 192 -6.59 5.01 -0.50
N PHE A 193 -6.58 5.69 -1.65
CA PHE A 193 -5.48 5.62 -2.61
C PHE A 193 -4.17 6.20 -2.06
N HIS A 194 -4.22 7.37 -1.38
CA HIS A 194 -3.03 7.96 -0.77
C HIS A 194 -2.62 7.20 0.51
N PRO A 195 -1.32 7.23 0.84
CA PRO A 195 -0.21 8.01 0.26
C PRO A 195 0.55 7.37 -0.92
N HIS A 196 -0.07 6.49 -1.72
CA HIS A 196 0.57 5.96 -2.94
C HIS A 196 1.05 7.10 -3.87
N PRO A 197 2.28 7.04 -4.42
CA PRO A 197 2.79 8.08 -5.31
C PRO A 197 2.00 8.16 -6.64
N PRO A 198 2.02 9.33 -7.33
CA PRO A 198 2.76 10.54 -6.96
C PRO A 198 2.24 11.13 -5.67
N PHE A 199 3.15 11.65 -4.82
CA PHE A 199 2.76 12.33 -3.59
C PHE A 199 2.25 13.71 -3.92
N SER A 200 0.96 13.81 -4.26
CA SER A 200 0.32 14.99 -4.80
C SER A 200 -0.84 15.47 -3.93
N PRO A 201 -0.58 15.94 -2.71
CA PRO A 201 -1.63 16.50 -1.87
C PRO A 201 -2.21 17.77 -2.50
N PRO A 202 -3.54 17.95 -2.48
CA PRO A 202 -4.16 19.18 -2.97
C PRO A 202 -3.97 20.35 -2.01
N SER A 203 -4.22 21.57 -2.47
CA SER A 203 -4.33 22.74 -1.57
C SER A 203 -5.61 22.59 -0.71
N PRO A 204 -5.59 22.92 0.60
CA PRO A 204 -4.47 23.50 1.37
C PRO A 204 -3.51 22.46 1.99
N TRP A 205 -3.75 21.16 1.82
CA TRP A 205 -3.03 20.05 2.45
C TRP A 205 -1.52 20.09 2.14
N ASN A 206 -1.15 20.45 0.92
CA ASN A 206 0.25 20.60 0.49
C ASN A 206 1.06 21.64 1.30
N LYS A 207 0.41 22.43 2.17
CA LYS A 207 1.03 23.49 2.96
C LYS A 207 1.24 23.11 4.43
N ILE A 208 0.64 22.02 4.92
CA ILE A 208 0.64 21.66 6.35
C ILE A 208 2.07 21.50 6.87
N TYR A 209 2.97 20.89 6.07
CA TYR A 209 4.36 20.65 6.47
C TYR A 209 5.34 21.63 5.83
N ARG A 210 4.88 22.78 5.36
CA ARG A 210 5.75 23.79 4.75
C ARG A 210 6.74 24.35 5.77
N GLY A 211 8.03 24.23 5.47
CA GLY A 211 9.10 24.67 6.36
C GLY A 211 9.36 23.74 7.54
N TYR A 212 8.75 22.57 7.54
CA TYR A 212 8.91 21.60 8.59
C TYR A 212 10.17 20.75 8.39
N GLU A 213 10.90 20.53 9.47
CA GLU A 213 12.19 19.80 9.43
C GLU A 213 12.04 18.31 9.72
N GLY A 214 10.90 17.76 9.93
CA GLY A 214 10.53 16.34 10.12
C GLY A 214 11.65 15.32 10.39
N LEU A 215 11.30 14.08 10.62
CA LEU A 215 12.26 12.99 10.67
C LEU A 215 12.93 12.83 9.29
N GLY A 216 14.27 12.87 9.25
CA GLY A 216 15.04 12.50 8.07
C GLY A 216 14.86 11.01 7.72
N PRO A 217 15.34 10.58 6.55
CA PRO A 217 15.42 9.17 6.25
C PRO A 217 16.45 8.49 7.14
N HIS A 218 16.24 7.21 7.41
CA HIS A 218 17.23 6.36 8.05
C HIS A 218 18.23 5.86 7.02
N ILE A 219 19.47 6.37 7.06
CA ILE A 219 20.55 5.97 6.16
C ILE A 219 21.77 5.61 7.03
N PRO A 220 22.12 4.33 7.15
CA PRO A 220 23.33 3.90 7.88
C PRO A 220 24.58 4.54 7.33
N GLU A 221 25.54 4.87 8.22
CA GLU A 221 26.82 5.52 7.81
C GLU A 221 27.64 4.63 6.87
N ASP A 222 27.64 3.31 7.13
CA ASP A 222 28.40 2.32 6.36
C ASP A 222 27.55 1.61 5.30
N LEU A 223 26.55 2.30 4.74
CA LEU A 223 25.64 1.73 3.76
C LEU A 223 26.37 1.27 2.49
N ASP A 224 26.51 -0.05 2.27
CA ASP A 224 26.88 -0.59 0.96
C ASP A 224 25.64 -0.96 0.15
N MET A 225 25.32 -0.16 -0.86
CA MET A 225 24.21 -0.40 -1.79
C MET A 225 24.30 -1.76 -2.49
N LYS A 226 25.51 -2.37 -2.59
CA LYS A 226 25.66 -3.72 -3.15
C LYS A 226 25.03 -4.79 -2.25
N ASP A 227 25.10 -4.60 -0.94
CA ASP A 227 24.49 -5.52 0.02
C ASP A 227 22.98 -5.34 0.11
N ILE A 228 22.50 -4.12 -0.10
CA ILE A 228 21.07 -3.79 -0.06
C ILE A 228 20.38 -4.02 -1.41
N ALA A 229 21.11 -3.87 -2.53
CA ALA A 229 20.55 -4.00 -3.88
C ALA A 229 19.77 -5.32 -4.15
N PRO A 230 20.09 -6.49 -3.56
CA PRO A 230 19.28 -7.69 -3.67
C PRO A 230 17.95 -7.59 -2.96
N LEU A 231 17.87 -6.78 -1.91
CA LEU A 231 16.67 -6.59 -1.07
C LEU A 231 15.80 -5.44 -1.57
N LEU A 232 16.39 -4.55 -2.37
CA LEU A 232 15.75 -3.36 -2.93
C LEU A 232 15.78 -3.42 -4.45
N CYS A 233 14.74 -2.93 -5.07
CA CYS A 233 14.78 -2.70 -6.50
C CYS A 233 15.78 -1.58 -6.80
N THR A 234 16.91 -1.90 -7.46
CA THR A 234 17.95 -0.92 -7.86
C THR A 234 17.39 0.26 -8.65
N ARG A 235 16.22 0.10 -9.24
CA ARG A 235 15.51 1.18 -9.93
C ARG A 235 14.97 2.27 -8.99
N MET A 236 14.96 2.02 -7.70
CA MET A 236 14.33 2.87 -6.67
C MET A 236 15.37 3.65 -5.86
N SER A 237 16.66 3.63 -6.24
CA SER A 237 17.68 4.42 -5.55
C SER A 237 17.48 5.93 -5.73
N LEU A 238 17.79 6.70 -4.71
CA LEU A 238 17.76 8.17 -4.78
C LEU A 238 18.68 8.71 -5.88
N GLU A 239 19.85 8.10 -6.03
CA GLU A 239 20.81 8.45 -7.07
C GLU A 239 20.21 8.35 -8.48
N ARG A 240 19.48 7.26 -8.75
CA ARG A 240 18.85 7.04 -10.06
C ARG A 240 17.79 8.09 -10.39
N PHE A 241 17.02 8.53 -9.39
CA PHE A 241 16.01 9.57 -9.57
C PHE A 241 16.61 10.99 -9.50
N GLY A 242 17.90 11.12 -9.20
CA GLY A 242 18.54 12.42 -9.01
C GLY A 242 17.91 13.23 -7.86
N ILE A 243 17.37 12.55 -6.84
CA ILE A 243 16.69 13.19 -5.72
C ILE A 243 17.75 13.80 -4.80
N SER A 244 17.76 15.13 -4.70
CA SER A 244 18.61 15.85 -3.77
C SER A 244 18.08 15.73 -2.33
N GLU A 245 18.94 16.07 -1.34
CA GLU A 245 18.52 16.11 0.07
C GLU A 245 17.31 17.02 0.28
N LEU A 246 17.28 18.18 -0.37
CA LEU A 246 16.15 19.10 -0.30
C LEU A 246 14.87 18.50 -0.91
N ASP A 247 15.00 17.80 -2.03
CA ASP A 247 13.85 17.15 -2.67
C ASP A 247 13.35 15.98 -1.84
N LEU A 248 14.25 15.23 -1.20
CA LEU A 248 13.90 14.15 -0.29
C LEU A 248 13.10 14.67 0.91
N LYS A 249 13.52 15.79 1.49
CA LYS A 249 12.78 16.46 2.56
C LYS A 249 11.39 16.89 2.12
N ARG A 250 11.27 17.49 0.93
CA ARG A 250 9.98 17.85 0.33
C ARG A 250 9.12 16.62 0.06
N LEU A 251 9.72 15.57 -0.47
CA LEU A 251 9.04 14.30 -0.75
C LEU A 251 8.42 13.72 0.53
N ARG A 252 9.15 13.67 1.63
CA ARG A 252 8.64 13.21 2.94
C ARG A 252 7.49 14.08 3.43
N ASN A 253 7.62 15.40 3.34
CA ASN A 253 6.58 16.33 3.74
C ASN A 253 5.30 16.18 2.91
N PHE A 254 5.42 15.93 1.61
CA PHE A 254 4.28 15.69 0.73
C PHE A 254 3.64 14.32 0.97
N TYR A 255 4.44 13.30 1.26
CA TYR A 255 3.93 12.00 1.71
C TYR A 255 3.11 12.15 2.99
N TYR A 256 3.62 12.85 4.01
CA TYR A 256 2.88 13.12 5.25
C TYR A 256 1.61 13.95 5.00
N ALA A 257 1.65 14.89 4.08
CA ALA A 257 0.46 15.66 3.70
C ALA A 257 -0.63 14.78 3.06
N CYS A 258 -0.23 13.80 2.24
CA CYS A 258 -1.15 12.79 1.70
C CYS A 258 -1.75 11.91 2.81
N VAL A 259 -0.95 11.51 3.80
CA VAL A 259 -1.43 10.75 4.97
C VAL A 259 -2.42 11.57 5.78
N SER A 260 -2.09 12.84 6.09
CA SER A 260 -2.99 13.73 6.85
C SER A 260 -4.30 14.01 6.12
N PHE A 261 -4.29 14.06 4.80
CA PHE A 261 -5.52 14.17 4.03
C PHE A 261 -6.36 12.89 4.05
N GLY A 262 -5.70 11.73 4.09
CA GLY A 262 -6.36 10.44 4.34
C GLY A 262 -6.94 10.37 5.76
N ASP A 263 -6.20 10.80 6.76
CA ASP A 263 -6.64 10.88 8.16
C ASP A 263 -7.90 11.74 8.32
N TYR A 264 -7.98 12.86 7.60
CA TYR A 264 -9.20 13.68 7.57
C TYR A 264 -10.41 12.90 7.08
N GLN A 265 -10.27 12.02 6.07
CA GLN A 265 -11.38 11.17 5.63
C GLN A 265 -11.75 10.14 6.69
N VAL A 266 -10.77 9.56 7.38
CA VAL A 266 -11.00 8.68 8.55
C VAL A 266 -11.83 9.41 9.60
N GLY A 267 -11.46 10.65 9.93
CA GLY A 267 -12.21 11.49 10.89
C GLY A 267 -13.67 11.70 10.47
N ARG A 268 -13.93 11.94 9.19
CA ARG A 268 -15.28 12.08 8.64
C ARG A 268 -16.11 10.79 8.81
N LEU A 269 -15.53 9.63 8.50
CA LEU A 269 -16.20 8.33 8.66
C LEU A 269 -16.50 8.02 10.13
N ILE A 270 -15.54 8.26 11.03
CA ILE A 270 -15.74 8.08 12.48
C ILE A 270 -16.84 9.01 13.01
N ALA A 271 -16.81 10.28 12.58
CA ALA A 271 -17.85 11.25 12.98
C ALA A 271 -19.24 10.80 12.53
N GLU A 272 -19.36 10.25 11.33
CA GLU A 272 -20.61 9.72 10.80
C GLU A 272 -21.11 8.50 11.61
N LEU A 273 -20.22 7.55 11.92
CA LEU A 273 -20.57 6.41 12.79
C LEU A 273 -21.05 6.89 14.16
N LYS A 274 -20.39 7.89 14.76
CA LYS A 274 -20.81 8.50 16.04
C LYS A 274 -22.16 9.20 15.93
N ARG A 275 -22.40 9.98 14.88
CA ARG A 275 -23.67 10.66 14.60
C ARG A 275 -24.85 9.68 14.49
N ARG A 276 -24.58 8.49 13.96
CA ARG A 276 -25.56 7.42 13.76
C ARG A 276 -25.67 6.45 14.95
N ASN A 277 -24.96 6.68 16.05
CA ASN A 277 -24.85 5.78 17.20
C ASN A 277 -24.34 4.37 16.85
N MET A 278 -23.50 4.26 15.82
CA MET A 278 -22.92 3.00 15.34
C MET A 278 -21.51 2.75 15.86
N TYR A 279 -20.81 3.79 16.34
CA TYR A 279 -19.38 3.72 16.63
C TYR A 279 -19.03 2.59 17.62
N ASP A 280 -19.77 2.47 18.71
CA ASP A 280 -19.49 1.50 19.76
C ASP A 280 -19.70 0.06 19.29
N ASP A 281 -20.68 -0.17 18.41
CA ASP A 281 -21.04 -1.49 17.86
C ASP A 281 -20.30 -1.83 16.54
N THR A 282 -19.43 -0.95 16.04
CA THR A 282 -18.68 -1.17 14.82
C THR A 282 -17.26 -1.65 15.13
N LEU A 283 -16.87 -2.79 14.54
CA LEU A 283 -15.47 -3.17 14.42
C LEU A 283 -14.84 -2.27 13.37
N ILE A 284 -13.74 -1.57 13.75
CA ILE A 284 -13.02 -0.68 12.84
C ILE A 284 -11.59 -1.23 12.69
N VAL A 285 -11.20 -1.51 11.45
CA VAL A 285 -9.82 -1.89 11.09
C VAL A 285 -9.16 -0.74 10.34
N VAL A 286 -7.93 -0.44 10.69
CA VAL A 286 -7.03 0.41 9.92
C VAL A 286 -5.77 -0.36 9.59
N SER A 287 -5.44 -0.47 8.30
CA SER A 287 -4.21 -1.10 7.84
C SER A 287 -3.77 -0.58 6.48
N SER A 288 -2.68 -1.15 5.93
CA SER A 288 -2.13 -0.83 4.62
C SER A 288 -1.72 -2.10 3.88
N ASP A 289 -1.67 -2.05 2.54
CA ASP A 289 -1.17 -3.17 1.74
C ASP A 289 0.36 -3.35 1.87
N HIS A 290 1.11 -2.27 1.95
CA HIS A 290 2.56 -2.23 2.21
C HIS A 290 2.96 -0.80 2.59
N GLY A 291 4.21 -0.61 3.00
CA GLY A 291 4.79 0.69 3.27
C GLY A 291 5.49 1.34 2.07
N GLU A 292 6.39 2.26 2.38
CA GLU A 292 7.19 3.08 1.46
C GLU A 292 8.58 3.28 2.07
N MET A 293 9.67 3.11 1.30
CA MET A 293 11.03 3.33 1.80
C MET A 293 11.30 4.80 2.14
N LEU A 294 10.70 5.73 1.42
CA LEU A 294 10.67 7.17 1.72
C LEU A 294 12.06 7.79 1.97
N GLY A 295 13.10 7.25 1.31
CA GLY A 295 14.50 7.65 1.45
C GLY A 295 15.34 6.77 2.37
N ASP A 296 14.73 5.93 3.19
CA ASP A 296 15.46 5.00 4.04
C ASP A 296 16.35 4.09 3.20
N PHE A 297 17.55 3.79 3.69
CA PHE A 297 18.57 3.05 2.96
C PHE A 297 18.85 3.63 1.55
N SER A 298 18.77 4.96 1.42
CA SER A 298 18.98 5.67 0.14
C SER A 298 18.05 5.24 -0.99
N THR A 299 16.82 4.80 -0.65
CA THR A 299 15.83 4.32 -1.61
C THR A 299 14.45 4.90 -1.39
N VAL A 300 13.63 4.89 -2.44
CA VAL A 300 12.21 5.22 -2.42
C VAL A 300 11.39 4.04 -2.95
N GLY A 301 10.12 4.02 -2.64
CA GLY A 301 9.21 3.00 -3.12
C GLY A 301 9.09 1.80 -2.20
N LYS A 302 8.84 0.66 -2.79
CA LYS A 302 8.43 -0.59 -2.17
C LYS A 302 9.22 -1.77 -2.74
N ARG A 303 8.82 -3.01 -2.49
CA ARG A 303 9.50 -4.24 -2.97
C ARG A 303 10.77 -4.57 -2.17
N SER A 304 10.87 -4.02 -0.97
CA SER A 304 11.91 -4.30 0.00
C SER A 304 11.34 -5.07 1.18
N MET A 305 12.13 -5.94 1.80
CA MET A 305 11.79 -6.60 3.06
C MET A 305 12.22 -5.77 4.29
N LYS A 306 12.74 -4.56 4.07
CA LYS A 306 13.02 -3.59 5.14
C LYS A 306 11.72 -3.02 5.70
N ASP A 307 11.72 -2.62 6.95
CA ASP A 307 10.54 -2.14 7.67
C ASP A 307 9.81 -1.00 6.96
N GLY A 308 10.52 -0.06 6.36
CA GLY A 308 9.89 1.01 5.60
C GLY A 308 8.84 0.53 4.60
N ALA A 309 9.07 -0.61 3.94
CA ALA A 309 8.16 -1.18 2.95
C ALA A 309 7.34 -2.37 3.46
N ALA A 310 7.85 -3.16 4.42
CA ALA A 310 7.24 -4.41 4.83
C ALA A 310 6.45 -4.32 6.14
N HIS A 311 6.81 -3.43 7.05
CA HIS A 311 6.12 -3.21 8.32
C HIS A 311 4.98 -2.21 8.12
N ILE A 312 3.76 -2.65 8.40
CA ILE A 312 2.53 -1.91 8.14
C ILE A 312 1.73 -1.65 9.43
N PRO A 313 0.96 -0.56 9.51
CA PRO A 313 0.07 -0.34 10.64
C PRO A 313 -1.05 -1.39 10.67
N LEU A 314 -1.39 -1.83 11.87
CA LEU A 314 -2.63 -2.56 12.14
C LEU A 314 -3.22 -2.11 13.46
N MET A 315 -4.39 -1.47 13.39
CA MET A 315 -5.19 -1.07 14.54
C MET A 315 -6.59 -1.66 14.39
N ILE A 316 -7.09 -2.32 15.41
CA ILE A 316 -8.43 -2.92 15.42
C ILE A 316 -9.19 -2.43 16.66
N LYS A 317 -10.16 -1.53 16.45
CA LYS A 317 -11.17 -1.23 17.46
C LYS A 317 -12.25 -2.27 17.37
N MET A 318 -12.33 -3.16 18.37
CA MET A 318 -13.33 -4.24 18.41
C MET A 318 -14.31 -4.02 19.56
N PRO A 319 -15.62 -4.05 19.29
CA PRO A 319 -16.63 -3.94 20.33
C PRO A 319 -16.45 -4.98 21.45
N GLY A 320 -16.43 -4.50 22.70
CA GLY A 320 -16.27 -5.36 23.88
C GLY A 320 -14.83 -5.82 24.18
N VAL A 321 -13.85 -5.38 23.41
CA VAL A 321 -12.41 -5.66 23.65
C VAL A 321 -11.75 -4.40 24.17
N SER A 322 -11.00 -4.54 25.29
CA SER A 322 -10.23 -3.41 25.84
C SER A 322 -9.05 -3.05 24.95
N PRO A 323 -8.76 -1.75 24.76
CA PRO A 323 -7.61 -1.29 24.00
C PRO A 323 -6.30 -1.77 24.66
N CYS A 324 -5.33 -2.17 23.85
CA CYS A 324 -3.99 -2.53 24.29
C CYS A 324 -2.99 -2.50 23.14
N ARG A 325 -1.70 -2.59 23.44
CA ARG A 325 -0.65 -2.86 22.44
C ARG A 325 -0.24 -4.33 22.51
N ARG A 326 0.01 -4.91 21.36
CA ARG A 326 0.42 -6.31 21.19
C ARG A 326 1.71 -6.36 20.36
N GLU A 327 2.69 -7.07 20.89
CA GLU A 327 4.01 -7.25 20.27
C GLU A 327 4.15 -8.58 19.52
N ASP A 328 3.14 -9.44 19.54
CA ASP A 328 3.14 -10.67 18.76
C ASP A 328 3.06 -10.35 17.25
N VAL A 329 3.81 -11.13 16.49
CA VAL A 329 3.88 -10.94 15.04
C VAL A 329 2.55 -11.36 14.36
N CYS A 330 2.12 -10.58 13.39
CA CYS A 330 0.92 -10.86 12.59
C CYS A 330 1.07 -10.36 11.15
N SER A 331 0.11 -10.73 10.31
CA SER A 331 0.12 -10.38 8.89
C SER A 331 -1.29 -10.06 8.37
N LEU A 332 -1.38 -9.44 7.19
CA LEU A 332 -2.68 -9.16 6.54
C LEU A 332 -3.51 -10.42 6.29
N VAL A 333 -2.89 -11.59 6.15
CA VAL A 333 -3.62 -12.85 5.96
C VAL A 333 -4.51 -13.22 7.14
N ASP A 334 -4.23 -12.68 8.32
CA ASP A 334 -4.98 -12.92 9.55
C ASP A 334 -6.32 -12.18 9.60
N LEU A 335 -6.47 -11.12 8.78
CA LEU A 335 -7.66 -10.29 8.83
C LEU A 335 -8.91 -11.02 8.33
N ALA A 336 -8.78 -11.91 7.34
CA ALA A 336 -9.91 -12.69 6.86
C ALA A 336 -10.50 -13.59 7.96
N PRO A 337 -9.76 -14.51 8.61
CA PRO A 337 -10.29 -15.32 9.69
C PRO A 337 -10.72 -14.49 10.92
N THR A 338 -10.00 -13.42 11.26
CA THR A 338 -10.37 -12.51 12.36
C THR A 338 -11.74 -11.87 12.15
N LEU A 339 -11.99 -11.33 10.96
CA LEU A 339 -13.24 -10.65 10.65
C LEU A 339 -14.40 -11.64 10.53
N LEU A 340 -14.17 -12.82 9.94
CA LEU A 340 -15.18 -13.88 9.85
C LEU A 340 -15.58 -14.41 11.24
N SER A 341 -14.59 -14.62 12.13
CA SER A 341 -14.84 -14.99 13.53
C SER A 341 -15.67 -13.93 14.26
N TYR A 342 -15.30 -12.65 14.16
CA TYR A 342 -16.10 -11.56 14.74
C TYR A 342 -17.54 -11.57 14.24
N ALA A 343 -17.73 -11.74 12.93
CA ALA A 343 -19.04 -11.78 12.32
C ALA A 343 -19.87 -13.03 12.75
N GLY A 344 -19.21 -14.09 13.17
CA GLY A 344 -19.83 -15.41 13.42
C GLY A 344 -20.14 -16.16 12.13
N ILE A 345 -19.42 -15.84 11.05
CA ILE A 345 -19.53 -16.52 9.76
C ILE A 345 -18.62 -17.75 9.80
N PRO A 346 -19.15 -18.96 9.61
CA PRO A 346 -18.34 -20.18 9.58
C PRO A 346 -17.38 -20.19 8.38
N TYR A 347 -16.15 -20.63 8.62
CA TYR A 347 -15.14 -20.82 7.57
C TYR A 347 -14.27 -22.06 7.83
N ASP A 348 -13.71 -22.64 6.77
CA ASP A 348 -12.75 -23.74 6.91
C ASP A 348 -11.35 -23.17 7.17
N LYS A 349 -10.80 -23.42 8.36
CA LYS A 349 -9.45 -22.97 8.73
C LYS A 349 -8.36 -23.43 7.77
N ASN A 350 -8.52 -24.56 7.09
CA ASN A 350 -7.53 -25.10 6.15
C ASN A 350 -7.43 -24.27 4.85
N GLU A 351 -8.44 -23.45 4.56
CA GLU A 351 -8.41 -22.56 3.41
C GLU A 351 -7.60 -21.29 3.68
N TYR A 352 -7.28 -20.99 4.93
CA TYR A 352 -6.56 -19.78 5.36
C TYR A 352 -5.17 -20.15 5.87
N ASP A 353 -4.17 -19.33 5.56
CA ASP A 353 -2.85 -19.36 6.20
C ASP A 353 -2.84 -18.46 7.45
N GLY A 354 -3.75 -17.51 7.52
CA GLY A 354 -3.96 -16.63 8.65
C GLY A 354 -4.74 -17.28 9.79
N VAL A 355 -4.69 -16.63 10.96
CA VAL A 355 -5.40 -17.03 12.18
C VAL A 355 -6.32 -15.91 12.66
N ASP A 356 -7.27 -16.24 13.52
CA ASP A 356 -8.03 -15.22 14.26
C ASP A 356 -7.15 -14.61 15.36
N LEU A 357 -6.76 -13.35 15.16
CA LEU A 357 -5.83 -12.63 16.03
C LEU A 357 -6.30 -12.48 17.49
N PHE A 358 -7.59 -12.66 17.78
CA PHE A 358 -8.10 -12.55 19.14
C PHE A 358 -8.19 -13.90 19.86
N SER A 359 -8.06 -15.00 19.16
CA SER A 359 -8.06 -16.36 19.74
C SER A 359 -6.75 -17.12 19.57
N GLU A 360 -5.94 -16.78 18.56
CA GLU A 360 -4.71 -17.49 18.22
C GLU A 360 -3.54 -16.50 18.04
N ARG A 361 -2.31 -17.01 17.95
CA ARG A 361 -1.09 -16.23 17.70
C ARG A 361 -0.16 -16.98 16.78
N HIS A 362 0.56 -16.25 15.94
CA HIS A 362 1.69 -16.79 15.19
C HIS A 362 2.96 -16.84 16.02
N SER A 363 3.83 -17.80 15.73
CA SER A 363 5.25 -17.77 16.12
C SER A 363 6.10 -17.06 15.06
N GLU A 364 5.65 -17.09 13.82
CA GLU A 364 6.28 -16.41 12.68
C GLU A 364 5.25 -16.09 11.58
N VAL A 365 5.59 -15.09 10.76
CA VAL A 365 4.86 -14.73 9.54
C VAL A 365 5.82 -14.63 8.36
N PHE A 366 5.27 -14.68 7.14
CA PHE A 366 6.05 -14.69 5.91
C PHE A 366 5.74 -13.47 5.03
N SER A 367 6.74 -13.07 4.23
CA SER A 367 6.57 -12.10 3.15
C SER A 367 7.36 -12.55 1.92
N GLN A 368 6.83 -12.27 0.72
CA GLN A 368 7.45 -12.66 -0.54
C GLN A 368 7.30 -11.54 -1.58
N TYR A 369 8.39 -11.28 -2.31
CA TYR A 369 8.36 -10.49 -3.53
C TYR A 369 9.11 -11.21 -4.64
N GLY A 370 8.48 -11.37 -5.81
CA GLY A 370 9.03 -12.17 -6.88
C GLY A 370 9.03 -13.67 -6.56
N CYS A 371 9.56 -14.47 -7.47
CA CYS A 371 9.66 -15.94 -7.33
C CYS A 371 10.85 -16.50 -8.10
N GLY A 372 11.17 -17.77 -7.88
CA GLY A 372 12.32 -18.42 -8.51
C GLY A 372 13.62 -17.64 -8.26
N LYS A 373 14.47 -17.51 -9.29
CA LYS A 373 15.78 -16.84 -9.17
C LYS A 373 15.74 -15.33 -8.89
N SER A 374 14.58 -14.71 -8.94
CA SER A 374 14.41 -13.28 -8.64
C SER A 374 13.62 -13.05 -7.35
N GLY A 375 13.25 -14.09 -6.65
CA GLY A 375 12.49 -14.04 -5.42
C GLY A 375 13.30 -13.48 -4.25
N VAL A 376 12.62 -12.72 -3.40
CA VAL A 376 13.09 -12.33 -2.07
C VAL A 376 12.03 -12.77 -1.09
N PHE A 377 12.44 -13.49 -0.07
CA PHE A 377 11.56 -14.14 0.89
C PHE A 377 11.97 -13.75 2.31
N MET A 378 11.00 -13.52 3.16
CA MET A 378 11.23 -13.13 4.55
C MET A 378 10.39 -13.98 5.50
N LEU A 379 11.00 -14.37 6.60
CA LEU A 379 10.35 -14.89 7.79
C LEU A 379 10.60 -13.92 8.93
N VAL A 380 9.55 -13.53 9.64
CA VAL A 380 9.60 -12.64 10.80
C VAL A 380 9.02 -13.36 12.00
N THR A 381 9.72 -13.27 13.12
CA THR A 381 9.24 -13.71 14.44
C THR A 381 8.90 -12.49 15.30
N ASP A 382 8.55 -12.70 16.55
CA ASP A 382 8.36 -11.62 17.53
C ASP A 382 9.67 -10.91 17.94
N LYS A 383 10.83 -11.36 17.46
CA LYS A 383 12.15 -10.83 17.80
C LYS A 383 13.04 -10.47 16.62
N ASP A 384 12.96 -11.24 15.55
CA ASP A 384 14.00 -11.25 14.55
C ASP A 384 13.43 -11.39 13.13
N LYS A 385 14.25 -11.02 12.14
CA LYS A 385 13.97 -11.22 10.72
C LYS A 385 15.02 -12.08 10.05
N LEU A 386 14.58 -13.06 9.26
CA LEU A 386 15.42 -13.82 8.35
C LEU A 386 14.96 -13.56 6.91
N ILE A 387 15.85 -13.10 6.05
CA ILE A 387 15.56 -12.82 4.64
C ILE A 387 16.45 -13.71 3.77
N TYR A 388 15.88 -14.27 2.70
CA TYR A 388 16.62 -14.98 1.66
C TYR A 388 16.44 -14.27 0.32
N SER A 389 17.55 -13.95 -0.32
CA SER A 389 17.61 -13.43 -1.69
C SER A 389 18.03 -14.54 -2.66
N ALA A 390 17.11 -15.01 -3.47
CA ALA A 390 17.41 -16.06 -4.48
C ALA A 390 18.36 -15.55 -5.59
N GLN A 391 18.39 -14.24 -5.85
CA GLN A 391 19.32 -13.64 -6.83
C GLN A 391 20.77 -13.69 -6.36
N ARG A 392 21.00 -13.61 -5.04
CA ARG A 392 22.34 -13.64 -4.42
C ARG A 392 22.67 -15.01 -3.84
N ASP A 393 21.69 -15.89 -3.75
CA ASP A 393 21.78 -17.17 -3.02
C ASP A 393 22.34 -16.96 -1.61
N ARG A 394 21.75 -15.97 -0.89
CA ARG A 394 22.25 -15.53 0.41
C ARG A 394 21.11 -15.26 1.37
N TYR A 395 21.35 -15.62 2.66
CA TYR A 395 20.52 -15.23 3.78
C TYR A 395 21.05 -13.98 4.45
N TYR A 396 20.15 -13.21 5.04
CA TYR A 396 20.42 -12.03 5.88
C TYR A 396 19.61 -12.19 7.16
N TYR A 397 20.21 -11.89 8.29
CA TYR A 397 19.56 -12.00 9.58
C TYR A 397 19.69 -10.71 10.37
N TYR A 398 18.55 -10.16 10.78
CA TYR A 398 18.43 -8.93 11.53
C TYR A 398 17.87 -9.24 12.91
N LYS A 399 18.80 -9.36 13.88
CA LYS A 399 18.51 -9.64 15.27
C LYS A 399 17.90 -8.43 15.93
N ASP A 400 16.87 -8.62 16.78
CA ASP A 400 16.16 -7.55 17.51
C ASP A 400 15.66 -6.43 16.57
N PHE A 401 15.36 -6.76 15.30
CA PHE A 401 14.95 -5.83 14.23
C PHE A 401 15.98 -4.75 13.88
N ASP A 402 17.25 -4.93 14.24
CA ASP A 402 18.34 -4.04 13.83
C ASP A 402 18.67 -4.29 12.35
N GLU A 403 18.03 -3.52 11.48
CA GLU A 403 18.17 -3.64 10.02
C GLU A 403 19.49 -3.07 9.48
N ASP A 404 20.31 -2.45 10.31
CA ASP A 404 21.62 -1.90 9.90
C ASP A 404 22.70 -2.98 9.85
N HIS A 405 22.57 -4.02 10.70
CA HIS A 405 23.59 -5.02 10.86
C HIS A 405 23.09 -6.42 10.49
N ASP A 406 23.55 -6.93 9.33
CA ASP A 406 23.36 -8.34 8.98
C ASP A 406 24.29 -9.22 9.81
N THR A 407 23.72 -9.98 10.72
CA THR A 407 24.47 -10.88 11.61
C THR A 407 24.25 -12.36 11.30
N TYR A 408 23.92 -12.69 10.04
CA TYR A 408 23.60 -14.07 9.65
C TYR A 408 24.77 -15.04 9.90
N GLU A 409 25.99 -14.70 9.49
CA GLU A 409 27.15 -15.59 9.61
C GLU A 409 27.50 -15.89 11.08
N GLU A 410 27.31 -14.92 11.96
CA GLU A 410 27.58 -15.06 13.42
C GLU A 410 26.55 -15.96 14.11
N ASN A 411 25.31 -15.97 13.60
CA ASN A 411 24.17 -16.66 14.20
C ASN A 411 23.74 -17.92 13.42
N ALA A 412 24.38 -18.24 12.30
CA ALA A 412 23.94 -19.30 11.38
C ALA A 412 23.62 -20.66 12.05
N PRO A 413 24.40 -21.16 13.03
CA PRO A 413 24.07 -22.41 13.71
C PRO A 413 22.76 -22.37 14.50
N GLN A 414 22.39 -21.20 15.03
CA GLN A 414 21.18 -20.99 15.86
C GLN A 414 19.95 -20.78 14.98
N LEU A 415 20.15 -20.39 13.71
CA LEU A 415 19.09 -20.08 12.75
C LEU A 415 18.59 -21.27 11.96
N ALA A 416 19.13 -22.49 12.18
CA ALA A 416 18.75 -23.68 11.43
C ALA A 416 17.24 -23.94 11.39
N GLY A 417 16.54 -23.67 12.51
CA GLY A 417 15.08 -23.81 12.59
C GLY A 417 14.33 -22.77 11.74
N MET A 418 14.71 -21.48 11.84
CA MET A 418 14.11 -20.42 11.03
C MET A 418 14.38 -20.65 9.53
N LYS A 419 15.64 -21.02 9.21
CA LYS A 419 16.05 -21.34 7.84
C LYS A 419 15.21 -22.47 7.27
N ALA A 420 15.06 -23.60 8.01
CA ALA A 420 14.28 -24.72 7.53
C ALA A 420 12.81 -24.37 7.25
N LYS A 421 12.21 -23.50 8.08
CA LYS A 421 10.84 -23.01 7.86
C LYS A 421 10.74 -22.11 6.61
N LEU A 422 11.69 -21.19 6.42
CA LEU A 422 11.73 -20.33 5.25
C LEU A 422 11.99 -21.15 3.97
N ASP A 423 12.89 -22.12 4.01
CA ASP A 423 13.17 -23.03 2.89
C ASP A 423 11.92 -23.86 2.52
N ALA A 424 11.16 -24.33 3.52
CA ALA A 424 9.90 -25.04 3.30
C ALA A 424 8.85 -24.15 2.65
N TYR A 425 8.74 -22.89 3.07
CA TYR A 425 7.87 -21.91 2.44
C TYR A 425 8.24 -21.68 0.97
N ILE A 426 9.54 -21.52 0.68
CA ILE A 426 10.07 -21.32 -0.67
C ILE A 426 9.82 -22.56 -1.53
N ALA A 427 10.04 -23.75 -0.99
CA ALA A 427 9.81 -25.01 -1.71
C ALA A 427 8.34 -25.24 -2.07
N ALA A 428 7.42 -24.70 -1.27
CA ALA A 428 5.97 -24.74 -1.52
C ALA A 428 5.47 -23.66 -2.49
N ASP A 429 6.36 -22.78 -2.97
CA ASP A 429 5.98 -21.66 -3.83
C ASP A 429 5.40 -22.13 -5.17
N LYS A 430 4.13 -21.82 -5.41
CA LYS A 430 3.40 -22.16 -6.63
C LYS A 430 3.55 -21.12 -7.75
N ASN A 431 4.26 -20.01 -7.48
CA ASN A 431 4.46 -18.97 -8.46
C ASN A 431 5.34 -19.48 -9.62
N ILE A 432 4.93 -19.15 -10.83
CA ILE A 432 5.71 -19.43 -12.03
C ILE A 432 6.57 -18.21 -12.31
N PRO A 433 7.92 -18.35 -12.40
CA PRO A 433 8.78 -17.25 -12.77
C PRO A 433 8.33 -16.65 -14.09
N GLU A 434 8.21 -15.32 -14.13
CA GLU A 434 8.00 -14.62 -15.40
C GLU A 434 9.18 -14.94 -16.31
N GLU A 435 8.95 -15.70 -17.38
CA GLU A 435 9.97 -15.84 -18.42
C GLU A 435 10.31 -14.42 -18.88
N LYS A 436 11.60 -14.07 -18.82
CA LYS A 436 12.08 -12.80 -19.39
C LYS A 436 11.71 -12.85 -20.86
N LYS A 437 10.52 -12.37 -21.22
CA LYS A 437 10.19 -12.06 -22.59
C LYS A 437 11.31 -11.14 -23.05
N LYS A 438 12.17 -11.63 -23.97
CA LYS A 438 13.09 -10.74 -24.69
C LYS A 438 12.21 -9.60 -25.13
N LYS A 439 12.44 -8.39 -24.60
CA LYS A 439 11.73 -7.22 -25.11
C LYS A 439 11.86 -7.29 -26.61
N PRO A 440 10.79 -7.23 -27.38
CA PRO A 440 10.91 -7.14 -28.82
C PRO A 440 11.88 -5.98 -29.05
N VAL A 441 12.93 -6.23 -29.84
CA VAL A 441 13.97 -5.24 -30.17
C VAL A 441 13.33 -3.98 -30.79
N ASP A 442 12.10 -4.13 -31.30
CA ASP A 442 11.34 -3.12 -32.01
C ASP A 442 10.02 -2.71 -31.31
N HIS A 443 10.03 -2.51 -30.00
CA HIS A 443 8.87 -1.84 -29.41
C HIS A 443 8.82 -0.40 -29.96
N PRO A 444 7.72 0.04 -30.61
CA PRO A 444 7.63 1.36 -31.23
C PRO A 444 8.03 2.51 -30.31
N PHE A 445 7.85 2.32 -29.01
CA PHE A 445 8.24 3.26 -27.96
C PHE A 445 9.76 3.36 -27.80
N ASN A 446 10.50 2.25 -27.95
CA ASN A 446 11.96 2.25 -27.81
C ASN A 446 12.66 2.82 -29.05
N THR A 447 12.05 2.74 -30.23
CA THR A 447 12.61 3.24 -31.49
C THR A 447 12.27 4.70 -31.74
N LYS A 448 11.10 5.16 -31.33
CA LYS A 448 10.62 6.52 -31.58
C LYS A 448 11.21 7.57 -30.63
N TYR A 449 11.63 7.14 -29.41
CA TYR A 449 12.09 8.05 -28.36
C TYR A 449 13.48 7.65 -27.79
N LYS A 450 14.24 6.84 -28.54
CA LYS A 450 15.55 6.32 -28.10
C LYS A 450 16.56 7.43 -27.81
N ASP A 451 16.41 8.56 -28.46
CA ASP A 451 17.28 9.72 -28.39
C ASP A 451 16.56 10.96 -27.82
N ASP A 452 15.32 10.81 -27.34
CA ASP A 452 14.58 11.91 -26.74
C ASP A 452 14.84 11.92 -25.22
N PRO A 453 15.49 12.95 -24.67
CA PRO A 453 15.71 13.09 -23.25
C PRO A 453 14.40 13.26 -22.44
N TYR A 454 13.27 13.53 -23.10
CA TYR A 454 11.96 13.68 -22.51
C TYR A 454 11.04 12.54 -22.95
N VAL A 455 11.23 11.34 -22.38
CA VAL A 455 10.29 10.23 -22.61
C VAL A 455 8.99 10.54 -21.89
N TYR A 456 8.01 11.05 -22.62
CA TYR A 456 6.66 11.21 -22.12
C TYR A 456 6.01 9.85 -21.89
N ASP A 457 5.36 9.69 -20.74
CA ASP A 457 4.62 8.49 -20.36
C ASP A 457 3.45 8.23 -21.34
N ARG A 458 2.94 7.01 -21.32
CA ARG A 458 1.72 6.59 -22.03
C ARG A 458 0.54 7.56 -21.85
N GLU A 459 0.51 8.30 -20.77
CA GLU A 459 -0.53 9.27 -20.47
C GLU A 459 -0.42 10.53 -21.35
N MET A 460 0.80 10.98 -21.66
CA MET A 460 1.01 12.10 -22.59
C MET A 460 0.59 11.78 -24.03
N SER A 461 0.60 10.52 -24.44
CA SER A 461 0.07 10.12 -25.74
C SER A 461 -1.45 10.30 -25.89
N ARG A 462 -2.15 10.57 -24.77
CA ARG A 462 -3.59 10.88 -24.71
C ARG A 462 -3.88 12.37 -24.72
N VAL A 463 -2.86 13.20 -24.55
CA VAL A 463 -2.97 14.65 -24.68
C VAL A 463 -3.15 14.98 -26.16
N PRO A 464 -4.21 15.69 -26.57
CA PRO A 464 -4.37 16.12 -27.96
C PRO A 464 -3.12 16.86 -28.43
N PRO A 465 -2.66 16.64 -29.69
CA PRO A 465 -1.43 17.22 -30.22
C PRO A 465 -1.32 18.75 -30.08
N GLU A 466 -2.44 19.44 -30.08
CA GLU A 466 -2.53 20.89 -29.91
C GLU A 466 -2.16 21.38 -28.51
N TYR A 467 -2.17 20.49 -27.51
CA TYR A 467 -1.75 20.78 -26.14
C TYR A 467 -0.35 20.23 -25.81
N HIS A 468 0.27 19.52 -26.75
CA HIS A 468 1.68 19.20 -26.62
C HIS A 468 2.43 20.53 -26.67
N LEU A 469 2.99 20.94 -25.54
CA LEU A 469 3.99 21.98 -25.54
C LEU A 469 5.03 21.57 -26.58
N HIS A 470 5.14 22.36 -27.63
CA HIS A 470 6.26 22.26 -28.56
C HIS A 470 7.50 22.67 -27.74
N LEU A 471 8.02 21.71 -26.95
CA LEU A 471 9.34 21.83 -26.40
C LEU A 471 10.26 21.76 -27.60
N THR A 472 10.57 22.92 -28.13
CA THR A 472 11.70 23.14 -29.02
C THR A 472 12.94 22.55 -28.37
N ASP A 473 13.89 22.12 -29.19
CA ASP A 473 15.19 21.58 -28.80
C ASP A 473 15.66 22.19 -27.46
N PRO A 474 16.00 21.38 -26.43
CA PRO A 474 16.53 21.89 -25.17
C PRO A 474 17.68 22.87 -25.32
N ALA A 475 18.41 22.83 -26.44
CA ALA A 475 19.44 23.80 -26.80
C ALA A 475 18.89 25.20 -27.13
N GLU A 476 17.59 25.33 -27.43
CA GLU A 476 16.95 26.60 -27.74
C GLU A 476 16.22 27.25 -26.56
N VAL A 477 16.06 26.53 -25.44
CA VAL A 477 15.41 27.06 -24.24
C VAL A 477 16.41 27.91 -23.45
N LYS A 478 16.26 29.21 -23.51
CA LYS A 478 17.12 30.14 -22.74
C LYS A 478 16.70 30.11 -21.26
N LYS A 479 17.68 30.14 -20.35
CA LYS A 479 17.45 30.25 -18.90
C LYS A 479 16.51 31.40 -18.49
N SER A 480 16.37 32.41 -19.34
CA SER A 480 15.46 33.57 -19.16
C SER A 480 13.97 33.19 -19.28
N ASP A 481 13.62 32.06 -19.89
CA ASP A 481 12.24 31.69 -20.16
C ASP A 481 11.55 31.05 -18.93
N PHE A 482 12.29 30.87 -17.84
CA PHE A 482 11.80 30.30 -16.57
C PHE A 482 11.74 31.33 -15.42
N LEU A 483 11.98 32.60 -15.67
CA LEU A 483 12.13 33.63 -14.62
C LEU A 483 11.08 34.77 -14.67
N GLU A 484 10.01 34.62 -15.45
CA GLU A 484 8.82 35.51 -15.39
C GLU A 484 7.64 34.88 -14.68
#